data_60c6f6c609634048101e9be10650bf00
#
_entry.id   60c6f6c609634048101e9be10650bf00
#
_cell.length_a   1.000
_cell.length_b   1.000
_cell.length_c   1.000
_cell.angle_alpha   90.00
_cell.angle_beta   90.00
_cell.angle_gamma   90.00
#
_symmetry.space_group_name_H-M   'P 1'
#
loop_
_entity.id
_entity.type
_entity.pdbx_description
1 polymer ?
#
loop_
_entity_poly.entity_id
_entity_poly.type
_entity_poly.pdbx_seq_one_letter_code
_entity_poly.pdbx_strand_id
1 'polypeptide(L)'
;QARLMSQALRKLTGIVSKSRTCMVFINQIREKIGVMFGNPETTTGGRALKFYATIRLEVRRIGALRDGEESVGSRTKAKVVKNKLAPPFKEAEFDIVYGEGISKEGEILDLAVDHGIIEKSGSWFSYGKERLGQGRQNAKQFLRDNPEIAAEVEEKVRTALGLSKPLKEVEAAGG
;
A
#
# COMPACT_ATOMS: atom_id res chain seq x y z
N GLN A 1 -1.34 25.36 17.34
CA GLN A 1 -1.35 24.49 16.14
C GLN A 1 -2.75 23.91 15.86
N ALA A 2 -3.44 23.30 16.82
CA ALA A 2 -4.76 22.67 16.61
C ALA A 2 -5.83 23.66 16.11
N ARG A 3 -5.88 24.89 16.65
CA ARG A 3 -6.82 25.94 16.24
C ARG A 3 -6.57 26.39 14.81
N LEU A 4 -5.31 26.59 14.44
CA LEU A 4 -4.91 26.97 13.08
C LEU A 4 -5.27 25.87 12.08
N MET A 5 -5.01 24.61 12.41
CA MET A 5 -5.39 23.47 11.56
C MET A 5 -6.90 23.41 11.34
N SER A 6 -7.71 23.62 12.38
CA SER A 6 -9.18 23.62 12.27
C SER A 6 -9.68 24.75 11.37
N GLN A 7 -9.09 25.94 11.46
CA GLN A 7 -9.44 27.08 10.59
C GLN A 7 -9.04 26.84 9.15
N ALA A 8 -7.83 26.32 8.92
CA ALA A 8 -7.33 26.00 7.58
C ALA A 8 -8.20 24.95 6.89
N LEU A 9 -8.50 23.82 7.57
CA LEU A 9 -9.31 22.75 7.01
C LEU A 9 -10.72 23.22 6.66
N ARG A 10 -11.33 24.12 7.46
CA ARG A 10 -12.64 24.68 7.16
C ARG A 10 -12.64 25.47 5.85
N LYS A 11 -11.59 26.26 5.59
CA LYS A 11 -11.45 27.00 4.33
C LYS A 11 -11.12 26.09 3.15
N LEU A 12 -10.20 25.13 3.35
CA LEU A 12 -9.73 24.24 2.31
C LEU A 12 -10.82 23.28 1.80
N THR A 13 -11.69 22.79 2.68
CA THR A 13 -12.72 21.81 2.30
C THR A 13 -13.59 22.30 1.14
N GLY A 14 -14.04 23.57 1.19
CA GLY A 14 -14.85 24.14 0.11
C GLY A 14 -14.09 24.29 -1.22
N ILE A 15 -12.82 24.69 -1.15
CA ILE A 15 -11.95 24.88 -2.32
C ILE A 15 -11.63 23.53 -2.97
N VAL A 16 -11.20 22.55 -2.15
CA VAL A 16 -10.85 21.19 -2.59
C VAL A 16 -12.04 20.50 -3.27
N SER A 17 -13.25 20.64 -2.68
CA SER A 17 -14.47 20.08 -3.25
C SER A 17 -14.80 20.69 -4.62
N LYS A 18 -14.73 22.03 -4.74
CA LYS A 18 -15.02 22.74 -5.99
C LYS A 18 -14.02 22.44 -7.10
N SER A 19 -12.73 22.34 -6.74
CA SER A 19 -11.64 22.06 -7.69
C SER A 19 -11.47 20.59 -8.04
N ARG A 20 -12.28 19.69 -7.45
CA ARG A 20 -12.15 18.22 -7.61
C ARG A 20 -10.72 17.71 -7.34
N THR A 21 -10.02 18.35 -6.42
CA THR A 21 -8.61 18.05 -6.09
C THR A 21 -8.55 16.99 -4.99
N CYS A 22 -7.64 16.04 -5.10
CA CYS A 22 -7.28 15.15 -4.01
C CYS A 22 -6.17 15.79 -3.18
N MET A 23 -6.42 16.02 -1.88
CA MET A 23 -5.43 16.57 -0.96
C MET A 23 -4.94 15.48 -0.01
N VAL A 24 -3.64 15.22 -0.02
CA VAL A 24 -2.99 14.23 0.84
C VAL A 24 -2.23 14.93 1.96
N PHE A 25 -2.54 14.58 3.20
CA PHE A 25 -1.83 15.04 4.39
C PHE A 25 -0.91 13.93 4.89
N ILE A 26 0.39 14.20 4.94
CA ILE A 26 1.38 13.33 5.54
C ILE A 26 1.60 13.81 6.98
N ASN A 27 1.43 12.88 7.94
CA ASN A 27 1.55 13.19 9.36
C ASN A 27 2.34 12.11 10.09
N GLN A 28 3.11 12.52 11.08
CA GLN A 28 3.84 11.59 11.94
C GLN A 28 2.97 11.15 13.13
N ILE A 29 3.15 9.90 13.55
CA ILE A 29 2.60 9.39 14.80
C ILE A 29 3.52 9.84 15.93
N ARG A 30 2.91 10.31 17.01
CA ARG A 30 3.58 10.69 18.27
C ARG A 30 2.94 9.92 19.41
N GLU A 31 3.73 9.58 20.39
CA GLU A 31 3.24 8.98 21.62
C GLU A 31 2.96 10.07 22.65
N LYS A 32 1.83 9.94 23.33
CA LYS A 32 1.52 10.76 24.50
C LYS A 32 2.16 10.15 25.74
N ILE A 33 3.00 10.90 26.40
CA ILE A 33 3.59 10.53 27.69
C ILE A 33 2.50 10.49 28.75
N GLY A 34 2.48 9.43 29.58
CA GLY A 34 1.57 9.30 30.74
C GLY A 34 0.21 8.66 30.45
N VAL A 35 -0.02 8.10 29.28
CA VAL A 35 -1.24 7.32 29.00
C VAL A 35 -1.03 5.88 29.47
N MET A 36 -1.58 5.53 30.66
CA MET A 36 -1.48 4.17 31.23
C MET A 36 -2.50 3.20 30.61
N PHE A 37 -3.62 3.67 30.06
CA PHE A 37 -4.66 2.85 29.45
C PHE A 37 -5.10 3.41 28.09
N GLY A 38 -5.36 2.50 27.12
CA GLY A 38 -5.76 2.87 25.77
C GLY A 38 -4.57 3.07 24.83
N ASN A 39 -4.85 3.59 23.61
CA ASN A 39 -3.80 3.82 22.61
C ASN A 39 -3.12 5.18 22.86
N PRO A 40 -1.83 5.21 23.25
CA PRO A 40 -1.08 6.43 23.48
C PRO A 40 -0.78 7.22 22.20
N GLU A 41 -0.95 6.59 21.03
CA GLU A 41 -0.59 7.21 19.74
C GLU A 41 -1.51 8.36 19.38
N THR A 42 -0.90 9.45 18.95
CA THR A 42 -1.58 10.65 18.49
C THR A 42 -0.88 11.25 17.27
N THR A 43 -1.59 12.09 16.53
CA THR A 43 -1.03 12.85 15.41
C THR A 43 -0.88 14.30 15.80
N THR A 44 0.11 14.98 15.24
CA THR A 44 0.28 16.43 15.39
C THR A 44 -0.89 17.20 14.76
N GLY A 45 -1.17 18.42 15.25
CA GLY A 45 -2.24 19.28 14.70
C GLY A 45 -3.63 19.06 15.27
N GLY A 46 -3.78 18.23 16.32
CA GLY A 46 -5.05 18.02 17.04
C GLY A 46 -6.01 17.07 16.34
N ARG A 47 -7.30 17.13 16.72
CA ARG A 47 -8.31 16.16 16.25
C ARG A 47 -8.98 16.54 14.92
N ALA A 48 -8.85 17.78 14.45
CA ALA A 48 -9.60 18.30 13.31
C ALA A 48 -9.41 17.45 12.05
N LEU A 49 -8.15 17.13 11.69
CA LEU A 49 -7.84 16.34 10.51
C LEU A 49 -8.50 14.94 10.54
N LYS A 50 -8.62 14.32 11.72
CA LYS A 50 -9.29 13.03 11.89
C LYS A 50 -10.77 13.07 11.49
N PHE A 51 -11.45 14.21 11.70
CA PHE A 51 -12.85 14.42 11.32
C PHE A 51 -13.00 14.76 9.84
N TYR A 52 -12.18 15.69 9.34
CA TYR A 52 -12.25 16.16 7.95
C TYR A 52 -11.82 15.11 6.93
N ALA A 53 -10.83 14.30 7.23
CA ALA A 53 -10.33 13.29 6.32
C ALA A 53 -11.42 12.28 5.89
N THR A 54 -11.52 12.04 4.60
CA THR A 54 -12.39 11.03 3.99
C THR A 54 -11.81 9.64 4.19
N ILE A 55 -10.51 9.49 3.92
CA ILE A 55 -9.75 8.26 4.11
C ILE A 55 -8.58 8.56 5.06
N ARG A 56 -8.26 7.60 5.92
CA ARG A 56 -7.06 7.62 6.76
C ARG A 56 -6.34 6.30 6.64
N LEU A 57 -5.09 6.39 6.27
CA LEU A 57 -4.17 5.26 6.19
C LEU A 57 -3.16 5.38 7.33
N GLU A 58 -2.89 4.28 7.98
CA GLU A 58 -1.76 4.12 8.88
C GLU A 58 -0.71 3.29 8.17
N VAL A 59 0.50 3.82 8.06
CA VAL A 59 1.61 3.17 7.36
C VAL A 59 2.72 2.89 8.36
N ARG A 60 3.10 1.63 8.50
CA ARG A 60 4.14 1.18 9.44
C ARG A 60 5.16 0.30 8.76
N ARG A 61 6.42 0.52 9.09
CA ARG A 61 7.48 -0.45 8.81
C ARG A 61 7.31 -1.65 9.76
N ILE A 62 7.24 -2.86 9.21
CA ILE A 62 7.09 -4.10 9.97
C ILE A 62 8.34 -4.99 9.89
N GLY A 63 9.27 -4.70 8.96
CA GLY A 63 10.50 -5.45 8.81
C GLY A 63 11.53 -4.72 7.96
N ALA A 64 12.75 -5.24 7.94
CA ALA A 64 13.80 -4.83 7.03
C ALA A 64 13.92 -5.84 5.89
N LEU A 65 14.09 -5.35 4.66
CA LEU A 65 14.53 -6.17 3.54
C LEU A 65 16.05 -6.16 3.55
N ARG A 66 16.65 -7.34 3.54
CA ARG A 66 18.10 -7.49 3.55
C ARG A 66 18.55 -8.26 2.31
N ASP A 67 19.69 -7.85 1.80
CA ASP A 67 20.47 -8.61 0.82
C ASP A 67 21.85 -8.86 1.45
N GLY A 68 22.06 -10.11 1.90
CA GLY A 68 23.16 -10.41 2.80
C GLY A 68 23.06 -9.64 4.12
N GLU A 69 24.09 -8.86 4.44
CA GLU A 69 24.14 -8.01 5.64
C GLU A 69 23.54 -6.61 5.42
N GLU A 70 23.32 -6.21 4.17
CA GLU A 70 22.90 -4.88 3.81
C GLU A 70 21.37 -4.72 3.84
N SER A 71 20.89 -3.59 4.37
CA SER A 71 19.48 -3.27 4.37
C SER A 71 19.11 -2.53 3.07
N VAL A 72 18.44 -3.23 2.16
CA VAL A 72 18.06 -2.71 0.83
C VAL A 72 16.64 -2.14 0.78
N GLY A 73 15.88 -2.27 1.86
CA GLY A 73 14.52 -1.77 1.88
C GLY A 73 13.78 -2.07 3.18
N SER A 74 12.46 -1.94 3.13
CA SER A 74 11.58 -2.23 4.26
C SER A 74 10.31 -2.94 3.85
N ARG A 75 9.89 -3.95 4.61
CA ARG A 75 8.52 -4.47 4.57
C ARG A 75 7.63 -3.51 5.31
N THR A 76 6.56 -3.08 4.66
CA THR A 76 5.67 -2.03 5.13
C THR A 76 4.24 -2.54 5.14
N LYS A 77 3.49 -2.17 6.17
CA LYS A 77 2.06 -2.43 6.28
C LYS A 77 1.29 -1.12 6.19
N ALA A 78 0.29 -1.06 5.32
CA ALA A 78 -0.71 -0.01 5.27
C ALA A 78 -2.05 -0.53 5.76
N LYS A 79 -2.67 0.18 6.71
CA LYS A 79 -4.00 -0.14 7.27
C LYS A 79 -4.96 1.01 7.04
N VAL A 80 -6.13 0.70 6.50
CA VAL A 80 -7.22 1.66 6.34
C VAL A 80 -7.94 1.82 7.67
N VAL A 81 -7.62 2.85 8.44
CA VAL A 81 -8.22 3.08 9.78
C VAL A 81 -9.51 3.91 9.73
N LYS A 82 -9.79 4.57 8.61
CA LYS A 82 -11.04 5.26 8.31
C LYS A 82 -11.27 5.30 6.81
N ASN A 83 -12.50 5.01 6.40
CA ASN A 83 -12.93 5.18 5.01
C ASN A 83 -14.42 5.55 5.02
N LYS A 84 -14.78 6.66 4.37
CA LYS A 84 -16.18 7.10 4.20
C LYS A 84 -16.82 6.61 2.89
N LEU A 85 -16.02 6.04 1.98
CA LEU A 85 -16.45 5.64 0.64
C LEU A 85 -16.60 4.13 0.47
N ALA A 86 -15.95 3.34 1.34
CA ALA A 86 -15.96 1.87 1.31
C ALA A 86 -15.71 1.32 2.73
N PRO A 87 -15.92 0.00 2.98
CA PRO A 87 -15.63 -0.62 4.26
C PRO A 87 -14.16 -0.40 4.68
N PRO A 88 -13.93 0.10 5.89
CA PRO A 88 -12.57 0.31 6.42
C PRO A 88 -11.94 -1.00 6.93
N PHE A 89 -10.76 -0.88 7.55
CA PHE A 89 -10.00 -1.93 8.24
C PHE A 89 -9.33 -2.97 7.34
N LYS A 90 -9.29 -2.75 6.02
CA LYS A 90 -8.43 -3.53 5.13
C LYS A 90 -6.97 -3.19 5.38
N GLU A 91 -6.13 -4.19 5.22
CA GLU A 91 -4.68 -4.08 5.36
C GLU A 91 -4.00 -4.58 4.09
N ALA A 92 -2.86 -3.99 3.76
CA ALA A 92 -1.97 -4.45 2.70
C ALA A 92 -0.53 -4.39 3.21
N GLU A 93 0.26 -5.38 2.83
CA GLU A 93 1.69 -5.43 3.13
C GLU A 93 2.48 -5.43 1.82
N PHE A 94 3.50 -4.61 1.74
CA PHE A 94 4.31 -4.44 0.55
C PHE A 94 5.74 -4.08 0.89
N ASP A 95 6.63 -4.32 -0.07
CA ASP A 95 8.04 -3.98 0.04
C ASP A 95 8.30 -2.60 -0.55
N ILE A 96 9.07 -1.79 0.19
CA ILE A 96 9.66 -0.56 -0.31
C ILE A 96 11.15 -0.79 -0.45
N VAL A 97 11.67 -0.73 -1.67
CA VAL A 97 13.09 -0.85 -1.99
C VAL A 97 13.68 0.55 -2.05
N TYR A 98 14.83 0.76 -1.41
CA TYR A 98 15.48 2.06 -1.37
C TYR A 98 15.96 2.47 -2.77
N GLY A 99 15.61 3.69 -3.18
CA GLY A 99 15.90 4.22 -4.51
C GLY A 99 14.95 3.80 -5.63
N GLU A 100 14.16 2.71 -5.44
CA GLU A 100 13.21 2.22 -6.44
C GLU A 100 11.74 2.52 -6.06
N GLY A 101 11.40 2.45 -4.76
CA GLY A 101 10.03 2.61 -4.28
C GLY A 101 9.32 1.28 -4.01
N ILE A 102 8.00 1.22 -4.22
CA ILE A 102 7.20 0.02 -3.98
C ILE A 102 7.54 -1.05 -5.03
N SER A 103 7.88 -2.26 -4.55
CA SER A 103 8.24 -3.39 -5.42
C SER A 103 6.99 -4.04 -6.00
N LYS A 104 6.62 -3.65 -7.22
CA LYS A 104 5.45 -4.20 -7.92
C LYS A 104 5.57 -5.72 -8.13
N GLU A 105 6.73 -6.19 -8.59
CA GLU A 105 6.99 -7.61 -8.85
C GLU A 105 6.93 -8.44 -7.56
N GLY A 106 7.37 -7.86 -6.45
CA GLY A 106 7.26 -8.50 -5.13
C GLY A 106 5.83 -8.71 -4.70
N GLU A 107 4.96 -7.73 -4.93
CA GLU A 107 3.54 -7.84 -4.62
C GLU A 107 2.82 -8.82 -5.53
N ILE A 108 3.07 -8.76 -6.84
CA ILE A 108 2.51 -9.71 -7.80
C ILE A 108 2.89 -11.14 -7.41
N LEU A 109 4.16 -11.37 -7.06
CA LEU A 109 4.65 -12.68 -6.65
C LEU A 109 3.95 -13.18 -5.37
N ASP A 110 3.90 -12.35 -4.33
CA ASP A 110 3.29 -12.73 -3.04
C ASP A 110 1.79 -13.03 -3.22
N LEU A 111 1.05 -12.16 -3.88
CA LEU A 111 -0.37 -12.35 -4.15
C LEU A 111 -0.64 -13.56 -5.07
N ALA A 112 0.22 -13.79 -6.06
CA ALA A 112 0.09 -14.94 -6.95
C ALA A 112 0.30 -16.28 -6.21
N VAL A 113 1.21 -16.31 -5.23
CA VAL A 113 1.39 -17.46 -4.35
C VAL A 113 0.19 -17.66 -3.45
N ASP A 114 -0.30 -16.60 -2.82
CA ASP A 114 -1.45 -16.66 -1.91
C ASP A 114 -2.73 -17.14 -2.60
N HIS A 115 -2.87 -16.84 -3.90
CA HIS A 115 -4.01 -17.28 -4.72
C HIS A 115 -3.74 -18.56 -5.53
N GLY A 116 -2.61 -19.24 -5.33
CA GLY A 116 -2.28 -20.49 -6.01
C GLY A 116 -2.03 -20.36 -7.52
N ILE A 117 -1.75 -19.14 -8.01
CA ILE A 117 -1.39 -18.85 -9.40
C ILE A 117 0.07 -19.20 -9.66
N ILE A 118 0.94 -18.88 -8.70
CA ILE A 118 2.33 -19.32 -8.65
C ILE A 118 2.45 -20.37 -7.57
N GLU A 119 3.04 -21.49 -7.91
CA GLU A 119 3.32 -22.59 -6.98
C GLU A 119 4.63 -22.33 -6.25
N LYS A 120 4.61 -22.54 -4.92
CA LYS A 120 5.79 -22.48 -4.08
C LYS A 120 6.04 -23.85 -3.46
N SER A 121 7.14 -24.45 -3.82
CA SER A 121 7.60 -25.75 -3.27
C SER A 121 8.95 -25.56 -2.57
N GLY A 122 8.93 -25.54 -1.23
CA GLY A 122 10.11 -25.18 -0.44
C GLY A 122 10.58 -23.76 -0.76
N SER A 123 11.79 -23.64 -1.29
CA SER A 123 12.36 -22.36 -1.75
C SER A 123 12.14 -22.04 -3.23
N TRP A 124 11.53 -22.96 -4.00
CA TRP A 124 11.32 -22.82 -5.42
C TRP A 124 9.96 -22.23 -5.76
N PHE A 125 9.95 -21.33 -6.76
CA PHE A 125 8.77 -20.74 -7.32
C PHE A 125 8.61 -21.19 -8.77
N SER A 126 7.38 -21.57 -9.16
CA SER A 126 7.05 -22.00 -10.52
C SER A 126 5.71 -21.48 -10.98
N TYR A 127 5.61 -21.21 -12.27
CA TYR A 127 4.39 -20.77 -12.93
C TYR A 127 4.12 -21.68 -14.13
N GLY A 128 3.11 -22.54 -14.01
CA GLY A 128 2.86 -23.60 -14.98
C GLY A 128 4.07 -24.55 -15.10
N LYS A 129 4.68 -24.56 -16.29
CA LYS A 129 5.88 -25.37 -16.55
C LYS A 129 7.19 -24.61 -16.33
N GLU A 130 7.13 -23.32 -16.10
CA GLU A 130 8.31 -22.46 -15.97
C GLU A 130 8.77 -22.34 -14.53
N ARG A 131 10.08 -22.46 -14.31
CA ARG A 131 10.70 -22.19 -13.01
C ARG A 131 11.10 -20.73 -12.94
N LEU A 132 10.51 -19.99 -12.02
CA LEU A 132 10.80 -18.56 -11.81
C LEU A 132 12.11 -18.35 -11.03
N GLY A 133 12.53 -19.34 -10.22
CA GLY A 133 13.78 -19.30 -9.49
C GLY A 133 13.70 -19.85 -8.07
N GLN A 134 14.87 -19.99 -7.46
CA GLN A 134 15.01 -20.37 -6.06
C GLN A 134 15.10 -19.11 -5.19
N GLY A 135 14.22 -18.98 -4.23
CA GLY A 135 14.11 -17.82 -3.36
C GLY A 135 13.31 -16.67 -3.98
N ARG A 136 12.75 -15.84 -3.08
CA ARG A 136 11.86 -14.74 -3.46
C ARG A 136 12.54 -13.70 -4.35
N GLN A 137 13.82 -13.40 -4.12
CA GLN A 137 14.55 -12.39 -4.90
C GLN A 137 14.76 -12.84 -6.36
N ASN A 138 15.16 -14.11 -6.58
CA ASN A 138 15.34 -14.63 -7.93
C ASN A 138 14.00 -14.68 -8.68
N ALA A 139 12.91 -15.08 -8.02
CA ALA A 139 11.58 -15.07 -8.63
C ALA A 139 11.10 -13.65 -8.99
N LYS A 140 11.38 -12.66 -8.14
CA LYS A 140 11.12 -11.23 -8.46
C LYS A 140 11.93 -10.76 -9.66
N GLN A 141 13.23 -11.10 -9.69
CA GLN A 141 14.09 -10.73 -10.80
C GLN A 141 13.61 -11.35 -12.10
N PHE A 142 13.21 -12.63 -12.06
CA PHE A 142 12.63 -13.30 -13.22
C PHE A 142 11.39 -12.57 -13.76
N LEU A 143 10.47 -12.15 -12.88
CA LEU A 143 9.28 -11.38 -13.29
C LEU A 143 9.66 -10.02 -13.88
N ARG A 144 10.70 -9.36 -13.37
CA ARG A 144 11.23 -8.10 -13.89
C ARG A 144 11.83 -8.26 -15.30
N ASP A 145 12.55 -9.37 -15.52
CA ASP A 145 13.20 -9.68 -16.79
C ASP A 145 12.23 -10.24 -17.86
N ASN A 146 11.05 -10.72 -17.41
CA ASN A 146 10.01 -11.29 -18.27
C ASN A 146 8.67 -10.55 -18.08
N PRO A 147 8.54 -9.33 -18.63
CA PRO A 147 7.36 -8.48 -18.39
C PRO A 147 6.05 -9.06 -18.95
N GLU A 148 6.12 -9.93 -19.96
CA GLU A 148 4.94 -10.61 -20.52
C GLU A 148 4.35 -11.59 -19.48
N ILE A 149 5.20 -12.41 -18.84
CA ILE A 149 4.79 -13.33 -17.78
C ILE A 149 4.29 -12.54 -16.55
N ALA A 150 4.99 -11.47 -16.19
CA ALA A 150 4.56 -10.60 -15.09
C ALA A 150 3.17 -10.01 -15.32
N ALA A 151 2.87 -9.55 -16.56
CA ALA A 151 1.57 -9.01 -16.93
C ALA A 151 0.46 -10.09 -16.90
N GLU A 152 0.75 -11.30 -17.40
CA GLU A 152 -0.20 -12.42 -17.35
C GLU A 152 -0.53 -12.83 -15.90
N VAL A 153 0.49 -12.91 -15.04
CA VAL A 153 0.31 -13.23 -13.62
C VAL A 153 -0.46 -12.11 -12.92
N GLU A 154 -0.14 -10.84 -13.19
CA GLU A 154 -0.86 -9.69 -12.64
C GLU A 154 -2.35 -9.74 -13.01
N GLU A 155 -2.69 -10.02 -14.26
CA GLU A 155 -4.08 -10.12 -14.71
C GLU A 155 -4.85 -11.23 -13.99
N LYS A 156 -4.23 -12.40 -13.82
CA LYS A 156 -4.80 -13.50 -13.05
C LYS A 156 -5.01 -13.13 -11.58
N VAL A 157 -4.04 -12.46 -10.96
CA VAL A 157 -4.16 -11.95 -9.59
C VAL A 157 -5.30 -10.94 -9.48
N ARG A 158 -5.40 -9.98 -10.41
CA ARG A 158 -6.50 -8.99 -10.44
C ARG A 158 -7.86 -9.67 -10.57
N THR A 159 -7.95 -10.68 -11.40
CA THR A 159 -9.18 -11.47 -11.58
C THR A 159 -9.55 -12.22 -10.31
N ALA A 160 -8.59 -12.88 -9.66
CA ALA A 160 -8.80 -13.58 -8.40
C ALA A 160 -9.25 -12.64 -7.26
N LEU A 161 -8.77 -11.38 -7.28
CA LEU A 161 -9.16 -10.33 -6.33
C LEU A 161 -10.48 -9.62 -6.69
N GLY A 162 -11.11 -9.96 -7.82
CA GLY A 162 -12.32 -9.27 -8.31
C GLY A 162 -12.05 -7.86 -8.85
N LEU A 163 -10.82 -7.53 -9.20
CA LEU A 163 -10.39 -6.24 -9.75
C LEU A 163 -10.33 -6.29 -11.29
N SER A 164 -11.41 -6.69 -11.93
CA SER A 164 -11.48 -7.03 -13.37
C SER A 164 -11.46 -5.85 -14.35
N LYS A 165 -11.26 -4.59 -13.88
CA LYS A 165 -11.09 -3.44 -14.79
C LYS A 165 -9.79 -2.71 -14.50
N PRO A 166 -8.93 -2.48 -15.53
CA PRO A 166 -7.76 -1.62 -15.37
C PRO A 166 -8.21 -0.18 -15.09
N LEU A 167 -7.51 0.50 -14.17
CA LEU A 167 -7.77 1.88 -13.75
C LEU A 167 -7.82 2.91 -14.92
N LYS A 168 -7.36 2.55 -16.11
CA LYS A 168 -7.36 3.40 -17.31
C LYS A 168 -8.73 3.61 -17.95
N GLU A 169 -9.75 2.77 -17.65
CA GLU A 169 -11.07 2.94 -18.24
C GLU A 169 -12.00 3.89 -17.45
N VAL A 170 -11.60 4.34 -16.28
CA VAL A 170 -12.41 5.24 -15.45
C VAL A 170 -12.29 6.71 -15.90
N GLU A 171 -11.24 7.07 -16.66
CA GLU A 171 -11.07 8.43 -17.18
C GLU A 171 -11.88 8.75 -18.44
N ALA A 172 -12.37 7.73 -19.16
CA ALA A 172 -13.09 7.92 -20.41
C ALA A 172 -14.62 8.06 -20.28
N ALA A 173 -15.20 7.85 -19.08
CA ALA A 173 -16.64 7.86 -18.86
C ALA A 173 -17.17 9.13 -18.17
N GLY A 174 -16.38 10.20 -18.10
CA GLY A 174 -16.71 11.46 -17.41
C GLY A 174 -16.56 12.69 -18.32
N GLY A 175 -17.07 12.61 -19.55
CA GLY A 175 -17.23 13.75 -20.44
C GLY A 175 -18.65 14.33 -20.35
#